data_dffacc95c8df23e636be90c43f0f4e30
#
_entry.id   dffacc95c8df23e636be90c43f0f4e30
#
_cell.length_a   1.000
_cell.length_b   1.000
_cell.length_c   1.000
_cell.angle_alpha   90.00
_cell.angle_beta   90.00
_cell.angle_gamma   90.00
#
_symmetry.space_group_name_H-M   'P 1'
#
loop_
_entity.id
_entity.type
_entity.pdbx_description
1 polymer ?
#
loop_
_entity_poly.entity_id
_entity_poly.type
_entity_poly.pdbx_seq_one_letter_code
_entity_poly.pdbx_strand_id
1 'polypeptide(L)'
;VGASLLTPSASAIAAAITPPEQRGRALAFVMNGLMTATALGVPAGLILGNANWRHTVWILAILGLIALIANLLVVPAVDMPPTTRARRVPLHALIVIATTILVVGANMQVFTYAQVITGLTGKWLIACLTAFGVFTVTGNIAAGRLTDSRGPLFTVVTSIVGLMIILLAAPLLPPLLLLSINGFFGGMFTVPQQARIVAINPTLLGLLSSAVYIGFATSSALGKVVIDSIGPYAITWTAAALLIIPLTLCYPRWNFGYNRKHQR
;
A
#
# COMPACT_ATOMS: atom_id res chain seq x y z
N VAL A 1 -1.39 14.81 -4.35
CA VAL A 1 -1.49 14.97 -5.82
C VAL A 1 -0.19 14.60 -6.49
N GLY A 2 0.98 15.18 -6.13
CA GLY A 2 2.27 14.89 -6.81
C GLY A 2 2.64 13.40 -6.79
N ALA A 3 2.58 12.74 -5.64
CA ALA A 3 2.93 11.32 -5.50
C ALA A 3 1.99 10.38 -6.30
N SER A 4 0.71 10.73 -6.44
CA SER A 4 -0.25 9.94 -7.23
C SER A 4 -0.01 10.01 -8.75
N LEU A 5 0.74 10.99 -9.21
CA LEU A 5 1.17 11.13 -10.60
C LEU A 5 2.51 10.46 -10.84
N LEU A 6 3.46 10.55 -9.89
CA LEU A 6 4.81 10.01 -10.05
C LEU A 6 4.84 8.49 -10.18
N THR A 7 4.14 7.76 -9.32
CA THR A 7 4.19 6.29 -9.29
C THR A 7 3.65 5.65 -10.58
N PRO A 8 2.48 6.03 -11.12
CA PRO A 8 2.00 5.52 -12.38
C PRO A 8 2.89 5.91 -13.56
N SER A 9 3.40 7.15 -13.58
CA SER A 9 4.29 7.63 -14.65
C SER A 9 5.62 6.87 -14.66
N ALA A 10 6.24 6.68 -13.50
CA ALA A 10 7.47 5.90 -13.39
C ALA A 10 7.27 4.45 -13.85
N SER A 11 6.14 3.84 -13.47
CA SER A 11 5.78 2.48 -13.90
C SER A 11 5.52 2.40 -15.40
N ALA A 12 4.85 3.40 -15.98
CA ALA A 12 4.58 3.46 -17.41
C ALA A 12 5.86 3.64 -18.22
N ILE A 13 6.75 4.53 -17.80
CA ILE A 13 8.07 4.74 -18.44
C ILE A 13 8.90 3.45 -18.33
N ALA A 14 9.01 2.84 -17.15
CA ALA A 14 9.75 1.61 -16.95
C ALA A 14 9.24 0.48 -17.88
N ALA A 15 7.92 0.36 -18.03
CA ALA A 15 7.33 -0.62 -18.93
C ALA A 15 7.57 -0.29 -20.43
N ALA A 16 7.66 0.99 -20.79
CA ALA A 16 7.87 1.43 -22.18
C ALA A 16 9.31 1.22 -22.64
N ILE A 17 10.29 1.45 -21.77
CA ILE A 17 11.73 1.32 -22.12
C ILE A 17 12.28 -0.09 -21.93
N THR A 18 11.47 -1.03 -21.39
CA THR A 18 11.92 -2.39 -21.08
C THR A 18 11.30 -3.41 -22.04
N PRO A 19 12.09 -4.38 -22.55
CA PRO A 19 11.58 -5.49 -23.36
C PRO A 19 10.42 -6.23 -22.67
N PRO A 20 9.44 -6.76 -23.43
CA PRO A 20 8.24 -7.41 -22.87
C PRO A 20 8.53 -8.49 -21.82
N GLU A 21 9.60 -9.25 -22.00
CA GLU A 21 10.01 -10.37 -21.14
C GLU A 21 10.53 -9.89 -19.77
N GLN A 22 10.97 -8.64 -19.68
CA GLN A 22 11.56 -8.05 -18.46
C GLN A 22 10.68 -6.99 -17.80
N ARG A 23 9.53 -6.66 -18.38
CA ARG A 23 8.63 -5.61 -17.86
C ARG A 23 8.20 -5.86 -16.42
N GLY A 24 7.89 -7.09 -16.07
CA GLY A 24 7.54 -7.46 -14.70
C GLY A 24 8.65 -7.14 -13.70
N ARG A 25 9.90 -7.40 -14.08
CA ARG A 25 11.08 -7.12 -13.25
C ARG A 25 11.32 -5.61 -13.10
N ALA A 26 11.14 -4.84 -14.15
CA ALA A 26 11.26 -3.38 -14.12
C ALA A 26 10.17 -2.73 -13.24
N LEU A 27 8.93 -3.19 -13.35
CA LEU A 27 7.84 -2.74 -12.49
C LEU A 27 8.06 -3.11 -11.01
N ALA A 28 8.55 -4.31 -10.74
CA ALA A 28 8.90 -4.73 -9.38
C ALA A 28 10.02 -3.85 -8.80
N PHE A 29 11.00 -3.45 -9.60
CA PHE A 29 12.06 -2.55 -9.17
C PHE A 29 11.52 -1.16 -8.75
N VAL A 30 10.62 -0.58 -9.55
CA VAL A 30 9.96 0.70 -9.22
C VAL A 30 9.15 0.57 -7.91
N MET A 31 8.40 -0.54 -7.74
CA MET A 31 7.63 -0.76 -6.53
C MET A 31 8.50 -1.01 -5.29
N ASN A 32 9.65 -1.68 -5.44
CA ASN A 32 10.61 -1.86 -4.35
C ASN A 32 11.14 -0.52 -3.82
N GLY A 33 11.30 0.49 -4.67
CA GLY A 33 11.66 1.85 -4.24
C GLY A 33 10.63 2.44 -3.26
N LEU A 34 9.34 2.33 -3.58
CA LEU A 34 8.28 2.80 -2.70
C LEU A 34 8.25 2.04 -1.35
N MET A 35 8.43 0.73 -1.38
CA MET A 35 8.45 -0.11 -0.18
C MET A 35 9.66 0.18 0.70
N THR A 36 10.84 0.33 0.10
CA THR A 36 12.07 0.72 0.81
C THR A 36 11.91 2.11 1.44
N ALA A 37 11.33 3.06 0.71
CA ALA A 37 11.04 4.39 1.25
C ALA A 37 10.07 4.33 2.44
N THR A 38 9.07 3.48 2.41
CA THR A 38 8.15 3.30 3.55
C THR A 38 8.84 2.62 4.72
N ALA A 39 9.64 1.59 4.48
CA ALA A 39 10.32 0.83 5.53
C ALA A 39 11.42 1.64 6.25
N LEU A 40 12.18 2.43 5.51
CA LEU A 40 13.34 3.17 6.04
C LEU A 40 13.05 4.66 6.25
N GLY A 41 12.19 5.26 5.43
CA GLY A 41 11.94 6.70 5.42
C GLY A 41 11.33 7.21 6.72
N VAL A 42 10.34 6.52 7.26
CA VAL A 42 9.69 6.95 8.51
C VAL A 42 10.63 6.81 9.71
N PRO A 43 11.31 5.67 9.94
CA PRO A 43 12.31 5.58 10.99
C PRO A 43 13.44 6.61 10.85
N ALA A 44 13.98 6.77 9.64
CA ALA A 44 15.02 7.77 9.37
C ALA A 44 14.52 9.20 9.65
N GLY A 45 13.29 9.51 9.22
CA GLY A 45 12.66 10.80 9.48
C GLY A 45 12.49 11.11 10.96
N LEU A 46 12.13 10.11 11.77
CA LEU A 46 12.01 10.25 13.21
C LEU A 46 13.37 10.45 13.89
N ILE A 47 14.40 9.72 13.46
CA ILE A 47 15.77 9.88 13.98
C ILE A 47 16.32 11.28 13.66
N LEU A 48 16.20 11.71 12.41
CA LEU A 48 16.69 13.00 11.93
C LEU A 48 15.88 14.17 12.50
N GLY A 49 14.58 13.98 12.67
CA GLY A 49 13.66 15.00 13.19
C GLY A 49 13.69 15.19 14.70
N ASN A 50 14.35 14.28 15.44
CA ASN A 50 14.35 14.30 16.90
C ASN A 50 14.92 15.61 17.50
N ALA A 51 15.90 16.22 16.83
CA ALA A 51 16.47 17.51 17.23
C ALA A 51 15.68 18.70 16.66
N ASN A 52 15.28 18.63 15.40
CA ASN A 52 14.49 19.65 14.71
C ASN A 52 13.84 19.07 13.45
N TRP A 53 12.52 19.05 13.42
CA TRP A 53 11.75 18.53 12.28
C TRP A 53 12.07 19.24 10.93
N ARG A 54 12.55 20.50 11.00
CA ARG A 54 12.95 21.25 9.79
C ARG A 54 14.12 20.59 9.07
N HIS A 55 15.05 19.95 9.77
CA HIS A 55 16.17 19.23 9.16
C HIS A 55 15.66 18.07 8.28
N THR A 56 14.66 17.33 8.76
CA THR A 56 14.04 16.25 7.97
C THR A 56 13.43 16.80 6.68
N VAL A 57 12.71 17.92 6.74
CA VAL A 57 12.10 18.56 5.57
C VAL A 57 13.16 19.03 4.58
N TRP A 58 14.25 19.66 5.04
CA TRP A 58 15.35 20.08 4.17
C TRP A 58 16.05 18.90 3.48
N ILE A 59 16.30 17.83 4.22
CA ILE A 59 16.90 16.59 3.66
C ILE A 59 15.99 16.00 2.58
N LEU A 60 14.68 15.93 2.84
CA LEU A 60 13.71 15.45 1.85
C LEU A 60 13.66 16.35 0.61
N ALA A 61 13.74 17.67 0.79
CA ALA A 61 13.78 18.62 -0.32
C ALA A 61 15.04 18.45 -1.18
N ILE A 62 16.20 18.25 -0.55
CA ILE A 62 17.48 18.00 -1.26
C ILE A 62 17.41 16.67 -2.01
N LEU A 63 16.95 15.60 -1.36
CA LEU A 63 16.78 14.29 -2.02
C LEU A 63 15.78 14.36 -3.18
N GLY A 64 14.69 15.11 -3.03
CA GLY A 64 13.73 15.36 -4.10
C GLY A 64 14.35 16.12 -5.28
N LEU A 65 15.19 17.11 -5.01
CA LEU A 65 15.91 17.86 -6.04
C LEU A 65 16.93 16.98 -6.78
N ILE A 66 17.69 16.16 -6.05
CA ILE A 66 18.62 15.18 -6.64
C ILE A 66 17.86 14.19 -7.53
N ALA A 67 16.73 13.66 -7.05
CA ALA A 67 15.90 12.76 -7.82
C ALA A 67 15.33 13.43 -9.08
N LEU A 68 14.92 14.70 -9.00
CA LEU A 68 14.44 15.48 -10.14
C LEU A 68 15.55 15.64 -11.19
N ILE A 69 16.75 16.06 -10.79
CA ILE A 69 17.90 16.23 -11.68
C ILE A 69 18.27 14.89 -12.32
N ALA A 70 18.34 13.81 -11.53
CA ALA A 70 18.62 12.47 -12.05
C ALA A 70 17.58 12.03 -13.10
N ASN A 71 16.29 12.27 -12.86
CA ASN A 71 15.23 11.98 -13.84
C ASN A 71 15.42 12.79 -15.14
N LEU A 72 15.72 14.08 -15.03
CA LEU A 72 15.91 14.94 -16.21
C LEU A 72 17.13 14.53 -17.05
N LEU A 73 18.16 13.98 -16.42
CA LEU A 73 19.41 13.59 -17.11
C LEU A 73 19.36 12.14 -17.65
N VAL A 74 18.67 11.24 -16.97
CA VAL A 74 18.74 9.79 -17.25
C VAL A 74 17.52 9.25 -17.99
N VAL A 75 16.33 9.81 -17.72
CA VAL A 75 15.09 9.30 -18.33
C VAL A 75 14.92 9.84 -19.73
N PRO A 76 14.94 8.99 -20.78
CA PRO A 76 14.72 9.44 -22.15
C PRO A 76 13.29 9.98 -22.32
N ALA A 77 13.13 10.94 -23.23
CA ALA A 77 11.81 11.34 -23.69
C ALA A 77 11.15 10.14 -24.40
N VAL A 78 10.06 9.64 -23.83
CA VAL A 78 9.30 8.51 -24.39
C VAL A 78 8.00 9.04 -24.95
N ASP A 79 7.81 8.90 -26.25
CA ASP A 79 6.51 9.16 -26.88
C ASP A 79 5.52 8.08 -26.43
N MET A 80 4.74 8.43 -25.42
CA MET A 80 3.67 7.54 -24.96
C MET A 80 2.49 7.66 -25.93
N PRO A 81 1.99 6.52 -26.46
CA PRO A 81 0.74 6.56 -27.21
C PRO A 81 -0.36 7.18 -26.33
N PRO A 82 -1.23 8.01 -26.91
CA PRO A 82 -2.30 8.63 -26.17
C PRO A 82 -3.08 7.53 -25.43
N THR A 83 -3.11 7.63 -24.10
CA THR A 83 -3.87 6.69 -23.28
C THR A 83 -5.33 6.79 -23.70
N THR A 84 -5.84 5.76 -24.38
CA THR A 84 -7.27 5.64 -24.64
C THR A 84 -7.95 5.63 -23.26
N ARG A 85 -8.55 6.76 -22.90
CA ARG A 85 -9.36 6.87 -21.68
C ARG A 85 -10.33 5.70 -21.68
N ALA A 86 -10.22 4.85 -20.67
CA ALA A 86 -11.21 3.80 -20.47
C ALA A 86 -12.60 4.47 -20.43
N ARG A 87 -13.36 4.31 -21.46
CA ARG A 87 -14.65 5.01 -21.69
C ARG A 87 -15.67 4.70 -20.58
N ARG A 88 -15.49 3.56 -19.91
CA ARG A 88 -16.24 3.17 -18.70
C ARG A 88 -15.35 2.29 -17.82
N VAL A 89 -15.30 2.58 -16.53
CA VAL A 89 -14.65 1.73 -15.55
C VAL A 89 -15.61 0.59 -15.21
N PRO A 90 -15.27 -0.67 -15.47
CA PRO A 90 -16.17 -1.78 -15.17
C PRO A 90 -16.40 -1.94 -13.68
N LEU A 91 -17.57 -2.44 -13.27
CA LEU A 91 -17.94 -2.62 -11.87
C LEU A 91 -16.89 -3.42 -11.07
N HIS A 92 -16.30 -4.44 -11.69
CA HIS A 92 -15.25 -5.24 -11.05
C HIS A 92 -14.01 -4.41 -10.69
N ALA A 93 -13.62 -3.45 -11.53
CA ALA A 93 -12.51 -2.55 -11.22
C ALA A 93 -12.89 -1.58 -10.10
N LEU A 94 -14.13 -1.09 -10.07
CA LEU A 94 -14.61 -0.26 -8.95
C LEU A 94 -14.59 -1.01 -7.62
N ILE A 95 -14.93 -2.29 -7.61
CA ILE A 95 -14.83 -3.16 -6.42
C ILE A 95 -13.37 -3.28 -5.97
N VAL A 96 -12.43 -3.51 -6.90
CA VAL A 96 -11.00 -3.58 -6.58
C VAL A 96 -10.51 -2.25 -5.99
N ILE A 97 -10.91 -1.12 -6.59
CA ILE A 97 -10.56 0.23 -6.14
C ILE A 97 -11.13 0.50 -4.74
N ALA A 98 -12.43 0.25 -4.53
CA ALA A 98 -13.08 0.46 -3.24
C ALA A 98 -12.47 -0.42 -2.14
N THR A 99 -12.23 -1.70 -2.45
CA THR A 99 -11.53 -2.62 -1.55
C THR A 99 -10.15 -2.09 -1.17
N THR A 100 -9.41 -1.52 -2.14
CA THR A 100 -8.08 -0.96 -1.90
C THR A 100 -8.13 0.25 -0.97
N ILE A 101 -9.06 1.17 -1.19
CA ILE A 101 -9.23 2.35 -0.32
C ILE A 101 -9.48 1.93 1.13
N LEU A 102 -10.40 0.99 1.34
CA LEU A 102 -10.80 0.55 2.68
C LEU A 102 -9.70 -0.22 3.39
N VAL A 103 -9.06 -1.18 2.71
CA VAL A 103 -8.01 -2.01 3.34
C VAL A 103 -6.76 -1.20 3.61
N VAL A 104 -6.32 -0.37 2.66
CA VAL A 104 -5.17 0.52 2.87
C VAL A 104 -5.49 1.55 3.95
N GLY A 105 -6.72 2.09 3.96
CA GLY A 105 -7.19 3.01 5.00
C GLY A 105 -7.12 2.38 6.38
N ALA A 106 -7.66 1.17 6.57
CA ALA A 106 -7.63 0.45 7.83
C ALA A 106 -6.20 0.10 8.28
N ASN A 107 -5.35 -0.40 7.38
CA ASN A 107 -3.97 -0.75 7.69
C ASN A 107 -3.14 0.49 8.09
N MET A 108 -3.25 1.58 7.32
CA MET A 108 -2.50 2.80 7.56
C MET A 108 -3.02 3.59 8.78
N GLN A 109 -4.24 3.39 9.20
CA GLN A 109 -4.78 4.01 10.42
C GLN A 109 -3.97 3.58 11.64
N VAL A 110 -3.63 2.29 11.75
CA VAL A 110 -2.79 1.76 12.83
C VAL A 110 -1.37 2.31 12.76
N PHE A 111 -0.79 2.38 11.57
CA PHE A 111 0.55 2.93 11.36
C PHE A 111 0.61 4.42 11.69
N THR A 112 -0.34 5.21 11.18
CA THR A 112 -0.40 6.67 11.38
C THR A 112 -0.55 7.04 12.85
N TYR A 113 -1.34 6.28 13.59
CA TYR A 113 -1.62 6.53 15.02
C TYR A 113 -0.87 5.57 15.95
N ALA A 114 0.21 4.94 15.47
CA ALA A 114 0.99 3.96 16.22
C ALA A 114 1.43 4.50 17.60
N GLN A 115 1.89 5.75 17.67
CA GLN A 115 2.28 6.38 18.93
C GLN A 115 1.11 6.47 19.92
N VAL A 116 -0.05 6.85 19.43
CA VAL A 116 -1.27 7.03 20.25
C VAL A 116 -1.80 5.69 20.75
N ILE A 117 -1.80 4.67 19.88
CA ILE A 117 -2.29 3.32 20.19
C ILE A 117 -1.37 2.62 21.18
N THR A 118 -0.06 2.78 21.01
CA THR A 118 0.94 2.03 21.80
C THR A 118 1.42 2.80 23.03
N GLY A 119 1.25 4.12 23.07
CA GLY A 119 1.83 4.99 24.12
C GLY A 119 3.36 5.10 24.06
N LEU A 120 4.02 4.47 23.07
CA LEU A 120 5.47 4.44 22.95
C LEU A 120 6.00 5.73 22.32
N THR A 121 7.20 6.13 22.75
CA THR A 121 7.94 7.27 22.21
C THR A 121 9.40 6.93 21.99
N GLY A 122 10.13 7.82 21.30
CA GLY A 122 11.57 7.70 21.11
C GLY A 122 11.98 6.38 20.42
N LYS A 123 13.05 5.77 20.92
CA LYS A 123 13.67 4.58 20.30
C LYS A 123 12.74 3.37 20.16
N TRP A 124 11.81 3.20 21.09
CA TRP A 124 10.89 2.06 21.06
C TRP A 124 9.82 2.21 19.97
N LEU A 125 9.30 3.42 19.77
CA LEU A 125 8.39 3.71 18.65
C LEU A 125 9.12 3.52 17.32
N ILE A 126 10.35 4.02 17.21
CA ILE A 126 11.17 3.84 15.98
C ILE A 126 11.37 2.36 15.68
N ALA A 127 11.71 1.54 16.68
CA ALA A 127 11.87 0.10 16.51
C ALA A 127 10.59 -0.57 16.02
N CYS A 128 9.44 -0.22 16.57
CA CYS A 128 8.14 -0.76 16.14
C CYS A 128 7.78 -0.35 14.70
N LEU A 129 8.02 0.91 14.32
CA LEU A 129 7.75 1.38 12.95
C LEU A 129 8.74 0.79 11.93
N THR A 130 9.99 0.57 12.33
CA THR A 130 10.98 -0.14 11.51
C THR A 130 10.55 -1.59 11.30
N ALA A 131 10.11 -2.27 12.35
CA ALA A 131 9.58 -3.63 12.26
C ALA A 131 8.37 -3.69 11.32
N PHE A 132 7.41 -2.76 11.44
CA PHE A 132 6.29 -2.64 10.49
C PHE A 132 6.79 -2.57 9.05
N GLY A 133 7.77 -1.71 8.75
CA GLY A 133 8.33 -1.57 7.40
C GLY A 133 8.99 -2.85 6.89
N VAL A 134 9.85 -3.49 7.70
CA VAL A 134 10.51 -4.75 7.35
C VAL A 134 9.49 -5.86 7.09
N PHE A 135 8.49 -5.98 7.96
CA PHE A 135 7.44 -6.98 7.79
C PHE A 135 6.50 -6.67 6.62
N THR A 136 6.30 -5.40 6.26
CA THR A 136 5.60 -5.03 5.01
C THR A 136 6.32 -5.57 3.78
N VAL A 137 7.65 -5.47 3.72
CA VAL A 137 8.44 -6.03 2.61
C VAL A 137 8.33 -7.56 2.58
N THR A 138 8.47 -8.22 3.73
CA THR A 138 8.34 -9.70 3.80
C THR A 138 6.94 -10.17 3.42
N GLY A 139 5.90 -9.47 3.85
CA GLY A 139 4.52 -9.73 3.48
C GLY A 139 4.28 -9.59 1.97
N ASN A 140 4.87 -8.57 1.36
CA ASN A 140 4.79 -8.37 -0.09
C ASN A 140 5.47 -9.50 -0.89
N ILE A 141 6.63 -9.99 -0.42
CA ILE A 141 7.30 -11.15 -1.03
C ILE A 141 6.45 -12.41 -0.88
N ALA A 142 5.88 -12.64 0.29
CA ALA A 142 4.97 -13.76 0.54
C ALA A 142 3.72 -13.69 -0.35
N ALA A 143 3.18 -12.48 -0.56
CA ALA A 143 2.04 -12.24 -1.43
C ALA A 143 2.31 -12.63 -2.89
N GLY A 144 3.50 -12.34 -3.41
CA GLY A 144 3.89 -12.76 -4.76
C GLY A 144 3.76 -14.28 -4.92
N ARG A 145 4.42 -15.04 -4.03
CA ARG A 145 4.39 -16.51 -4.04
C ARG A 145 2.98 -17.09 -3.86
N LEU A 146 2.20 -16.50 -2.95
CA LEU A 146 0.84 -16.96 -2.67
C LEU A 146 -0.11 -16.63 -3.82
N THR A 147 0.07 -15.50 -4.46
CA THR A 147 -0.69 -15.09 -5.66
C THR A 147 -0.43 -16.03 -6.83
N ASP A 148 0.83 -16.42 -7.04
CA ASP A 148 1.21 -17.36 -8.10
C ASP A 148 0.67 -18.76 -7.84
N SER A 149 0.66 -19.23 -6.57
CA SER A 149 0.27 -20.59 -6.22
C SER A 149 -1.23 -20.78 -6.03
N ARG A 150 -1.93 -19.83 -5.40
CA ARG A 150 -3.35 -19.96 -5.03
C ARG A 150 -4.25 -18.87 -5.65
N GLY A 151 -3.66 -17.97 -6.40
CA GLY A 151 -4.35 -16.88 -7.09
C GLY A 151 -4.53 -15.61 -6.25
N PRO A 152 -4.79 -14.47 -6.95
CA PRO A 152 -4.81 -13.16 -6.33
C PRO A 152 -5.96 -12.97 -5.33
N LEU A 153 -7.14 -13.55 -5.58
CA LEU A 153 -8.29 -13.38 -4.69
C LEU A 153 -8.05 -14.07 -3.34
N PHE A 154 -7.48 -15.28 -3.35
CA PHE A 154 -7.14 -16.00 -2.12
C PHE A 154 -6.16 -15.18 -1.27
N THR A 155 -5.14 -14.60 -1.90
CA THR A 155 -4.11 -13.78 -1.22
C THR A 155 -4.74 -12.51 -0.62
N VAL A 156 -5.65 -11.84 -1.34
CA VAL A 156 -6.39 -10.66 -0.82
C VAL A 156 -7.22 -11.03 0.41
N VAL A 157 -7.98 -12.11 0.34
CA VAL A 157 -8.83 -12.56 1.46
C VAL A 157 -7.96 -12.93 2.67
N THR A 158 -6.86 -13.65 2.46
CA THR A 158 -5.90 -14.00 3.53
C THR A 158 -5.34 -12.75 4.20
N SER A 159 -4.95 -11.73 3.40
CA SER A 159 -4.48 -10.44 3.92
C SER A 159 -5.55 -9.74 4.76
N ILE A 160 -6.79 -9.63 4.26
CA ILE A 160 -7.89 -8.96 4.97
C ILE A 160 -8.23 -9.69 6.27
N VAL A 161 -8.33 -11.01 6.25
CA VAL A 161 -8.63 -11.82 7.43
C VAL A 161 -7.51 -11.71 8.46
N GLY A 162 -6.25 -11.79 8.02
CA GLY A 162 -5.09 -11.61 8.89
C GLY A 162 -5.06 -10.22 9.55
N LEU A 163 -5.29 -9.16 8.77
CA LEU A 163 -5.43 -7.80 9.30
C LEU A 163 -6.58 -7.71 10.32
N MET A 164 -7.74 -8.26 10.01
CA MET A 164 -8.89 -8.20 10.90
C MET A 164 -8.61 -8.91 12.24
N ILE A 165 -8.01 -10.10 12.20
CA ILE A 165 -7.66 -10.86 13.41
C ILE A 165 -6.67 -10.07 14.26
N ILE A 166 -5.61 -9.53 13.68
CA ILE A 166 -4.58 -8.81 14.44
C ILE A 166 -5.11 -7.50 15.03
N LEU A 167 -6.03 -6.82 14.34
CA LEU A 167 -6.64 -5.58 14.80
C LEU A 167 -7.63 -5.83 15.95
N LEU A 168 -8.37 -6.91 15.91
CA LEU A 168 -9.26 -7.33 17.00
C LEU A 168 -8.45 -7.78 18.23
N ALA A 169 -7.34 -8.45 18.02
CA ALA A 169 -6.43 -8.90 19.08
C ALA A 169 -5.48 -7.79 19.59
N ALA A 170 -5.52 -6.59 19.02
CA ALA A 170 -4.56 -5.52 19.31
C ALA A 170 -4.39 -5.20 20.82
N PRO A 171 -5.46 -5.16 21.66
CA PRO A 171 -5.30 -4.89 23.09
C PRO A 171 -4.52 -5.96 23.86
N LEU A 172 -4.41 -7.17 23.30
CA LEU A 172 -3.72 -8.31 23.93
C LEU A 172 -2.26 -8.44 23.51
N LEU A 173 -1.83 -7.67 22.54
CA LEU A 173 -0.54 -7.86 21.87
C LEU A 173 0.48 -6.81 22.28
N PRO A 174 1.75 -7.21 22.48
CA PRO A 174 2.83 -6.25 22.61
C PRO A 174 2.93 -5.37 21.35
N PRO A 175 3.21 -4.06 21.50
CA PRO A 175 3.26 -3.11 20.37
C PRO A 175 4.13 -3.54 19.19
N LEU A 176 5.30 -4.13 19.48
CA LEU A 176 6.22 -4.61 18.45
C LEU A 176 5.57 -5.72 17.60
N LEU A 177 4.89 -6.67 18.24
CA LEU A 177 4.23 -7.78 17.57
C LEU A 177 3.01 -7.30 16.77
N LEU A 178 2.21 -6.42 17.37
CA LEU A 178 1.06 -5.80 16.69
C LEU A 178 1.49 -5.12 15.39
N LEU A 179 2.47 -4.22 15.44
CA LEU A 179 2.92 -3.48 14.25
C LEU A 179 3.64 -4.37 13.24
N SER A 180 4.42 -5.35 13.69
CA SER A 180 5.06 -6.33 12.79
C SER A 180 4.05 -7.12 11.98
N ILE A 181 3.06 -7.73 12.63
CA ILE A 181 2.05 -8.55 11.95
C ILE A 181 1.11 -7.68 11.11
N ASN A 182 0.76 -6.48 11.60
CA ASN A 182 -0.02 -5.52 10.83
C ASN A 182 0.72 -5.12 9.54
N GLY A 183 2.03 -4.86 9.61
CA GLY A 183 2.88 -4.61 8.45
C GLY A 183 2.89 -5.78 7.48
N PHE A 184 3.07 -7.01 7.99
CA PHE A 184 3.11 -8.22 7.16
C PHE A 184 1.83 -8.40 6.34
N PHE A 185 0.67 -8.43 6.98
CA PHE A 185 -0.60 -8.59 6.27
C PHE A 185 -0.95 -7.38 5.39
N GLY A 186 -0.60 -6.16 5.81
CA GLY A 186 -0.74 -4.96 4.98
C GLY A 186 0.11 -5.02 3.72
N GLY A 187 1.36 -5.50 3.83
CA GLY A 187 2.25 -5.74 2.69
C GLY A 187 1.74 -6.81 1.74
N MET A 188 1.08 -7.85 2.26
CA MET A 188 0.50 -8.91 1.44
C MET A 188 -0.64 -8.43 0.52
N PHE A 189 -1.23 -7.28 0.78
CA PHE A 189 -2.43 -6.80 0.06
C PHE A 189 -2.13 -6.22 -1.33
N THR A 190 -1.00 -5.56 -1.51
CA THR A 190 -0.74 -4.71 -2.69
C THR A 190 -0.56 -5.50 -3.99
N VAL A 191 0.28 -6.54 -3.97
CA VAL A 191 0.59 -7.37 -5.15
C VAL A 191 -0.66 -8.01 -5.77
N PRO A 192 -1.49 -8.73 -5.01
CA PRO A 192 -2.67 -9.36 -5.60
C PRO A 192 -3.70 -8.37 -6.11
N GLN A 193 -3.82 -7.18 -5.54
CA GLN A 193 -4.70 -6.12 -6.07
C GLN A 193 -4.21 -5.59 -7.41
N GLN A 194 -2.90 -5.39 -7.57
CA GLN A 194 -2.32 -5.04 -8.86
C GLN A 194 -2.56 -6.13 -9.91
N ALA A 195 -2.37 -7.40 -9.56
CA ALA A 195 -2.66 -8.51 -10.46
C ALA A 195 -4.14 -8.54 -10.88
N ARG A 196 -5.07 -8.28 -9.95
CA ARG A 196 -6.51 -8.22 -10.25
C ARG A 196 -6.87 -7.09 -11.21
N ILE A 197 -6.34 -5.87 -10.98
CA ILE A 197 -6.66 -4.73 -11.83
C ILE A 197 -6.04 -4.88 -13.23
N VAL A 198 -4.82 -5.42 -13.33
CA VAL A 198 -4.14 -5.69 -14.61
C VAL A 198 -4.93 -6.73 -15.43
N ALA A 199 -5.46 -7.77 -14.78
CA ALA A 199 -6.30 -8.78 -15.44
C ALA A 199 -7.61 -8.21 -15.99
N ILE A 200 -8.13 -7.12 -15.39
CA ILE A 200 -9.32 -6.42 -15.90
C ILE A 200 -8.93 -5.46 -17.03
N ASN A 201 -8.04 -4.54 -16.76
CA ASN A 201 -7.49 -3.58 -17.72
C ASN A 201 -6.23 -2.92 -17.17
N PRO A 202 -5.06 -3.11 -17.79
CA PRO A 202 -3.80 -2.52 -17.34
C PRO A 202 -3.80 -0.98 -17.25
N THR A 203 -4.63 -0.30 -18.06
CA THR A 203 -4.73 1.17 -18.04
C THR A 203 -5.32 1.72 -16.74
N LEU A 204 -5.95 0.86 -15.93
CA LEU A 204 -6.54 1.23 -14.64
C LEU A 204 -5.54 1.21 -13.46
N LEU A 205 -4.28 0.84 -13.68
CA LEU A 205 -3.23 0.88 -12.65
C LEU A 205 -3.07 2.26 -12.01
N GLY A 206 -3.21 3.33 -12.79
CA GLY A 206 -3.20 4.70 -12.27
C GLY A 206 -4.34 4.97 -11.28
N LEU A 207 -5.54 4.45 -11.55
CA LEU A 207 -6.67 4.55 -10.62
C LEU A 207 -6.43 3.74 -9.34
N LEU A 208 -5.81 2.57 -9.45
CA LEU A 208 -5.44 1.77 -8.28
C LEU A 208 -4.41 2.50 -7.41
N SER A 209 -3.40 3.13 -8.01
CA SER A 209 -2.43 3.96 -7.29
C SER A 209 -3.11 5.14 -6.58
N SER A 210 -4.04 5.81 -7.25
CA SER A 210 -4.84 6.88 -6.63
C SER A 210 -5.67 6.37 -5.45
N ALA A 211 -6.23 5.16 -5.55
CA ALA A 211 -6.98 4.52 -4.46
C ALA A 211 -6.12 4.29 -3.22
N VAL A 212 -4.85 3.90 -3.38
CA VAL A 212 -3.89 3.77 -2.27
C VAL A 212 -3.71 5.10 -1.54
N TYR A 213 -3.50 6.20 -2.27
CA TYR A 213 -3.33 7.53 -1.66
C TYR A 213 -4.61 8.08 -1.03
N ILE A 214 -5.78 7.78 -1.60
CA ILE A 214 -7.07 8.06 -0.97
C ILE A 214 -7.19 7.27 0.33
N GLY A 215 -6.78 6.00 0.35
CA GLY A 215 -6.70 5.19 1.57
C GLY A 215 -5.82 5.83 2.65
N PHE A 216 -4.65 6.36 2.29
CA PHE A 216 -3.80 7.09 3.24
C PHE A 216 -4.47 8.34 3.80
N ALA A 217 -5.13 9.13 2.93
CA ALA A 217 -5.84 10.33 3.36
C ALA A 217 -7.02 10.00 4.28
N THR A 218 -7.81 8.98 3.93
CA THR A 218 -8.95 8.54 4.75
C THR A 218 -8.51 7.96 6.08
N SER A 219 -7.37 7.26 6.15
CA SER A 219 -6.82 6.75 7.41
C SER A 219 -6.57 7.86 8.43
N SER A 220 -5.97 8.95 7.99
CA SER A 220 -5.66 10.10 8.86
C SER A 220 -6.94 10.84 9.30
N ALA A 221 -7.88 11.05 8.38
CA ALA A 221 -9.13 11.74 8.67
C ALA A 221 -10.03 10.94 9.63
N LEU A 222 -10.25 9.65 9.33
CA LEU A 222 -11.09 8.78 10.16
C LEU A 222 -10.45 8.54 11.52
N GLY A 223 -9.13 8.32 11.59
CA GLY A 223 -8.44 8.12 12.86
C GLY A 223 -8.58 9.33 13.78
N LYS A 224 -8.48 10.55 13.25
CA LYS A 224 -8.73 11.76 14.06
C LYS A 224 -10.16 11.79 14.60
N VAL A 225 -11.16 11.55 13.76
CA VAL A 225 -12.57 11.52 14.19
C VAL A 225 -12.80 10.48 15.28
N VAL A 226 -12.21 9.28 15.13
CA VAL A 226 -12.33 8.20 16.14
C VAL A 226 -11.70 8.60 17.46
N ILE A 227 -10.51 9.21 17.46
CA ILE A 227 -9.84 9.68 18.67
C ILE A 227 -10.68 10.73 19.39
N ASP A 228 -11.19 11.71 18.65
CA ASP A 228 -11.93 12.82 19.21
C ASP A 228 -13.32 12.40 19.76
N SER A 229 -13.94 11.34 19.19
CA SER A 229 -15.31 10.92 19.56
C SER A 229 -15.37 9.74 20.53
N ILE A 230 -14.46 8.76 20.41
CA ILE A 230 -14.55 7.48 21.15
C ILE A 230 -13.28 7.26 21.98
N GLY A 231 -12.14 7.79 21.51
CA GLY A 231 -10.85 7.63 22.15
C GLY A 231 -9.86 6.76 21.39
N PRO A 232 -8.58 6.77 21.79
CA PRO A 232 -7.48 6.16 21.04
C PRO A 232 -7.57 4.64 20.91
N TYR A 233 -8.14 3.96 21.89
CA TYR A 233 -8.26 2.49 21.88
C TYR A 233 -9.26 1.97 20.84
N ALA A 234 -10.18 2.82 20.37
CA ALA A 234 -11.15 2.46 19.35
C ALA A 234 -10.57 2.41 17.92
N ILE A 235 -9.37 2.92 17.71
CA ILE A 235 -8.75 2.97 16.37
C ILE A 235 -8.60 1.58 15.77
N THR A 236 -8.10 0.60 16.52
CA THR A 236 -7.91 -0.76 16.03
C THR A 236 -9.22 -1.47 15.72
N TRP A 237 -10.25 -1.25 16.54
CA TRP A 237 -11.57 -1.85 16.35
C TRP A 237 -12.34 -1.22 15.19
N THR A 238 -12.25 0.10 15.03
CA THR A 238 -12.84 0.79 13.88
C THR A 238 -12.14 0.43 12.58
N ALA A 239 -10.82 0.27 12.59
CA ALA A 239 -10.07 -0.24 11.46
C ALA A 239 -10.48 -1.70 11.13
N ALA A 240 -10.67 -2.56 12.13
CA ALA A 240 -11.18 -3.92 11.92
C ALA A 240 -12.61 -3.92 11.34
N ALA A 241 -13.49 -3.05 11.83
CA ALA A 241 -14.85 -2.91 11.32
C ALA A 241 -14.87 -2.47 9.84
N LEU A 242 -13.97 -1.57 9.45
CA LEU A 242 -13.83 -1.16 8.04
C LEU A 242 -13.47 -2.33 7.12
N LEU A 243 -12.80 -3.37 7.61
CA LEU A 243 -12.41 -4.54 6.83
C LEU A 243 -13.56 -5.52 6.54
N ILE A 244 -14.70 -5.38 7.22
CA ILE A 244 -15.89 -6.21 6.96
C ILE A 244 -16.41 -5.96 5.54
N ILE A 245 -16.47 -4.70 5.11
CA ILE A 245 -16.97 -4.32 3.78
C ILE A 245 -16.11 -4.95 2.66
N PRO A 246 -14.77 -4.76 2.60
CA PRO A 246 -13.97 -5.40 1.57
C PRO A 246 -13.98 -6.94 1.65
N LEU A 247 -14.14 -7.52 2.83
CA LEU A 247 -14.28 -8.97 2.97
C LEU A 247 -15.56 -9.48 2.29
N THR A 248 -16.71 -8.81 2.50
CA THR A 248 -17.97 -9.16 1.84
C THR A 248 -17.90 -8.93 0.33
N LEU A 249 -17.23 -7.87 -0.12
CA LEU A 249 -17.02 -7.59 -1.56
C LEU A 249 -16.10 -8.62 -2.24
N CYS A 250 -15.23 -9.28 -1.48
CA CYS A 250 -14.37 -10.35 -1.99
C CYS A 250 -15.01 -11.75 -1.93
N TYR A 251 -16.24 -11.91 -1.42
CA TYR A 251 -16.91 -13.20 -1.27
C TYR A 251 -17.06 -13.92 -2.63
N PRO A 252 -16.87 -15.26 -2.69
CA PRO A 252 -16.74 -16.02 -3.95
C PRO A 252 -17.91 -15.92 -4.94
N ARG A 253 -19.12 -15.55 -4.50
CA ARG A 253 -20.28 -15.34 -5.37
C ARG A 253 -20.11 -14.22 -6.40
N TRP A 254 -19.14 -13.32 -6.20
CA TRP A 254 -18.83 -12.20 -7.12
C TRP A 254 -17.66 -12.49 -8.05
N ASN A 255 -17.16 -13.72 -8.04
CA ASN A 255 -16.15 -14.21 -8.99
C ASN A 255 -16.74 -14.43 -10.40
N PHE A 256 -17.33 -13.40 -10.97
CA PHE A 256 -17.65 -13.40 -12.39
C PHE A 256 -16.35 -13.32 -13.18
N GLY A 257 -15.89 -14.46 -13.70
CA GLY A 257 -15.08 -14.50 -14.92
C GLY A 257 -13.59 -14.69 -14.83
N TYR A 258 -13.01 -15.09 -13.70
CA TYR A 258 -11.68 -15.72 -13.76
C TYR A 258 -11.83 -17.17 -14.23
N ASN A 259 -12.24 -17.30 -15.48
CA ASN A 259 -12.48 -18.60 -16.11
C ASN A 259 -11.12 -19.22 -16.45
N ARG A 260 -10.93 -20.49 -16.07
CA ARG A 260 -9.79 -21.40 -16.32
C ARG A 260 -9.37 -21.56 -17.81
N LYS A 261 -9.61 -20.58 -18.67
CA LYS A 261 -9.30 -20.64 -20.12
C LYS A 261 -7.86 -20.27 -20.48
N HIS A 262 -7.02 -19.88 -19.51
CA HIS A 262 -5.60 -19.56 -19.76
C HIS A 262 -4.61 -20.50 -19.09
N GLN A 263 -5.03 -21.71 -18.69
CA GLN A 263 -4.14 -22.78 -18.19
C GLN A 263 -4.13 -24.00 -19.14
N ARG A 264 -4.29 -23.77 -20.45
CA ARG A 264 -3.92 -24.81 -21.45
C ARG A 264 -3.00 -24.23 -22.48
#